data_4d10aedd03a9710b8a837d51a78c91ab
#
_entry.id   4d10aedd03a9710b8a837d51a78c91ab
#
_cell.length_a   1.000
_cell.length_b   1.000
_cell.length_c   1.000
_cell.angle_alpha   90.00
_cell.angle_beta   90.00
_cell.angle_gamma   90.00
#
_symmetry.space_group_name_H-M   'P 1'
#
loop_
_entity.id
_entity.type
_entity.pdbx_description
1 polymer ?
#
loop_
_entity_poly.entity_id
_entity_poly.type
_entity_poly.pdbx_seq_one_letter_code
_entity_poly.pdbx_strand_id
1 'polypeptide(L)'
;MRHGVNVIDLDINSQLGQFEDGSYDVVVLSRTLQNLRQPAEVLREMARIAGRGVVSMPNFVHWRNRLRLLTGRMPVTKDLPYSWYDSPNLHFTSLKDLSPLFARLGLEVERCIPLNESGRPLRTGEWGANLLASSAVYLLQGMR
;
A
#
# COMPACT_ATOMS: atom_id res chain seq x y z
N MET A 1 -8.98 9.37 -24.56
CA MET A 1 -7.79 9.59 -23.71
C MET A 1 -7.12 10.88 -24.19
N ARG A 2 -7.13 11.93 -23.35
CA ARG A 2 -6.76 13.30 -23.80
C ARG A 2 -5.30 13.71 -23.52
N HIS A 3 -4.41 12.80 -23.06
CA HIS A 3 -3.06 13.19 -22.63
C HIS A 3 -1.91 12.28 -23.11
N GLY A 4 -2.11 11.47 -24.15
CA GLY A 4 -1.03 10.67 -24.73
C GLY A 4 -0.43 9.57 -23.80
N VAL A 5 -1.18 9.18 -22.75
CA VAL A 5 -0.78 8.12 -21.85
C VAL A 5 -1.30 6.78 -22.39
N ASN A 6 -0.41 5.80 -22.52
CA ASN A 6 -0.80 4.45 -22.86
C ASN A 6 -1.58 3.83 -21.69
N VAL A 7 -2.77 3.31 -21.96
CA VAL A 7 -3.60 2.63 -20.98
C VAL A 7 -3.82 1.21 -21.44
N ILE A 8 -3.51 0.26 -20.55
CA ILE A 8 -3.74 -1.18 -20.76
C ILE A 8 -4.75 -1.61 -19.70
N ASP A 9 -5.82 -2.25 -20.12
CA ASP A 9 -6.80 -2.88 -19.23
C ASP A 9 -6.35 -4.32 -18.96
N LEU A 10 -5.99 -4.60 -17.70
CA LEU A 10 -5.52 -5.93 -17.29
C LEU A 10 -5.87 -6.23 -15.82
N ASP A 11 -6.04 -7.52 -15.52
CA ASP A 11 -6.18 -7.97 -14.14
C ASP A 11 -4.80 -8.11 -13.48
N ILE A 12 -4.51 -7.22 -12.54
CA ILE A 12 -3.26 -7.18 -11.79
C ILE A 12 -3.00 -8.46 -10.97
N ASN A 13 -4.04 -9.23 -10.64
CA ASN A 13 -3.89 -10.48 -9.89
C ASN A 13 -3.35 -11.65 -10.74
N SER A 14 -3.43 -11.55 -12.07
CA SER A 14 -3.15 -12.70 -12.95
C SER A 14 -2.36 -12.37 -14.22
N GLN A 15 -2.26 -11.11 -14.60
CA GLN A 15 -1.74 -10.73 -15.92
C GLN A 15 -0.42 -9.94 -15.88
N LEU A 16 0.23 -9.83 -14.73
CA LEU A 16 1.54 -9.13 -14.63
C LEU A 16 2.67 -9.87 -15.33
N GLY A 17 2.55 -11.19 -15.53
CA GLY A 17 3.54 -12.01 -16.25
C GLY A 17 3.78 -11.63 -17.71
N GLN A 18 2.91 -10.80 -18.30
CA GLN A 18 3.12 -10.30 -19.68
C GLN A 18 4.17 -9.18 -19.78
N PHE A 19 4.57 -8.58 -18.67
CA PHE A 19 5.64 -7.60 -18.64
C PHE A 19 6.99 -8.29 -18.49
N GLU A 20 7.99 -7.85 -19.25
CA GLU A 20 9.36 -8.37 -19.19
C GLU A 20 10.08 -7.90 -17.92
N ASP A 21 11.08 -8.67 -17.50
CA ASP A 21 11.93 -8.33 -16.35
C ASP A 21 12.67 -7.02 -16.60
N GLY A 22 12.58 -6.10 -15.63
CA GLY A 22 13.28 -4.82 -15.70
C GLY A 22 12.83 -3.89 -16.82
N SER A 23 11.61 -4.10 -17.36
CA SER A 23 11.08 -3.33 -18.49
C SER A 23 10.66 -1.90 -18.11
N TYR A 24 10.60 -1.59 -16.82
CA TYR A 24 10.26 -0.27 -16.30
C TYR A 24 11.25 0.19 -15.24
N ASP A 25 11.41 1.51 -15.09
CA ASP A 25 12.24 2.10 -14.04
C ASP A 25 11.57 2.07 -12.67
N VAL A 26 10.25 2.31 -12.65
CA VAL A 26 9.43 2.39 -11.42
C VAL A 26 8.04 1.81 -11.68
N VAL A 27 7.54 1.01 -10.74
CA VAL A 27 6.13 0.60 -10.67
C VAL A 27 5.46 1.28 -9.49
N VAL A 28 4.25 1.81 -9.70
CA VAL A 28 3.48 2.52 -8.67
C VAL A 28 2.18 1.76 -8.39
N LEU A 29 1.99 1.40 -7.12
CA LEU A 29 0.77 0.79 -6.57
C LEU A 29 0.11 1.76 -5.58
N SER A 30 -0.79 2.57 -6.09
CA SER A 30 -1.47 3.58 -5.28
C SER A 30 -2.76 3.04 -4.69
N ARG A 31 -2.81 2.83 -3.37
CA ARG A 31 -4.00 2.38 -2.60
C ARG A 31 -4.67 1.13 -3.21
N THR A 32 -3.89 0.22 -3.75
CA THR A 32 -4.38 -0.97 -4.45
C THR A 32 -4.09 -2.24 -3.67
N LEU A 33 -2.98 -2.27 -2.92
CA LEU A 33 -2.48 -3.48 -2.27
C LEU A 33 -3.51 -4.16 -1.35
N GLN A 34 -4.33 -3.37 -0.65
CA GLN A 34 -5.38 -3.89 0.25
C GLN A 34 -6.54 -4.57 -0.48
N ASN A 35 -6.69 -4.33 -1.78
CA ASN A 35 -7.78 -4.88 -2.60
C ASN A 35 -7.37 -6.13 -3.38
N LEU A 36 -6.07 -6.48 -3.35
CA LEU A 36 -5.52 -7.60 -4.10
C LEU A 36 -5.84 -8.93 -3.40
N ARG A 37 -6.04 -9.99 -4.17
CA ARG A 37 -6.23 -11.35 -3.63
C ARG A 37 -4.93 -11.91 -3.07
N GLN A 38 -3.82 -11.65 -3.76
CA GLN A 38 -2.48 -12.16 -3.43
C GLN A 38 -1.45 -11.01 -3.42
N PRO A 39 -1.48 -10.12 -2.41
CA PRO A 39 -0.63 -8.93 -2.40
C PRO A 39 0.87 -9.24 -2.42
N ALA A 40 1.29 -10.36 -1.81
CA ALA A 40 2.69 -10.78 -1.81
C ALA A 40 3.19 -11.14 -3.21
N GLU A 41 2.37 -11.81 -4.05
CA GLU A 41 2.72 -12.13 -5.42
C GLU A 41 2.84 -10.88 -6.29
N VAL A 42 1.89 -9.96 -6.14
CA VAL A 42 1.93 -8.69 -6.88
C VAL A 42 3.16 -7.87 -6.52
N LEU A 43 3.57 -7.85 -5.24
CA LEU A 43 4.80 -7.18 -4.81
C LEU A 43 6.06 -7.83 -5.41
N ARG A 44 6.11 -9.18 -5.54
CA ARG A 44 7.22 -9.87 -6.22
C ARG A 44 7.27 -9.52 -7.71
N GLU A 45 6.12 -9.53 -8.38
CA GLU A 45 6.01 -9.13 -9.79
C GLU A 45 6.42 -7.67 -10.00
N MET A 46 6.03 -6.75 -9.11
CA MET A 46 6.53 -5.37 -9.13
C MET A 46 8.06 -5.32 -9.12
N ALA A 47 8.68 -6.07 -8.21
CA ALA A 47 10.15 -6.10 -8.08
C ALA A 47 10.83 -6.75 -9.29
N ARG A 48 10.17 -7.68 -9.97
CA ARG A 48 10.64 -8.29 -11.22
C ARG A 48 10.58 -7.30 -12.37
N ILE A 49 9.47 -6.58 -12.48
CA ILE A 49 9.18 -5.66 -13.59
C ILE A 49 10.02 -4.38 -13.50
N ALA A 50 10.29 -3.90 -12.29
CA ALA A 50 11.04 -2.66 -12.06
C ALA A 50 11.99 -2.77 -10.87
N GLY A 51 13.14 -2.08 -10.95
CA GLY A 51 14.11 -2.03 -9.85
C GLY A 51 13.62 -1.24 -8.64
N ARG A 52 12.60 -0.40 -8.81
CA ARG A 52 11.99 0.41 -7.74
C ARG A 52 10.46 0.33 -7.77
N GLY A 53 9.86 0.30 -6.59
CA GLY A 53 8.42 0.32 -6.41
C GLY A 53 7.96 1.42 -5.48
N VAL A 54 6.83 2.05 -5.80
CA VAL A 54 6.15 2.97 -4.89
C VAL A 54 4.82 2.34 -4.49
N VAL A 55 4.61 2.16 -3.19
CA VAL A 55 3.39 1.55 -2.65
C VAL A 55 2.76 2.50 -1.64
N SER A 56 1.48 2.79 -1.79
CA SER A 56 0.73 3.50 -0.77
C SER A 56 -0.35 2.61 -0.15
N MET A 57 -0.48 2.69 1.18
CA MET A 57 -1.35 1.82 1.97
C MET A 57 -2.06 2.60 3.08
N PRO A 58 -3.37 2.42 3.29
CA PRO A 58 -4.05 2.95 4.46
C PRO A 58 -3.61 2.21 5.73
N ASN A 59 -3.58 2.94 6.85
CA ASN A 59 -3.25 2.40 8.16
C ASN A 59 -4.54 2.09 8.94
N PHE A 60 -4.91 0.83 9.00
CA PHE A 60 -6.11 0.40 9.72
C PHE A 60 -6.03 0.68 11.23
N VAL A 61 -4.83 0.65 11.83
CA VAL A 61 -4.62 0.85 13.27
C VAL A 61 -4.37 2.32 13.67
N HIS A 62 -4.69 3.26 12.80
CA HIS A 62 -4.73 4.69 13.14
C HIS A 62 -5.55 4.94 14.40
N TRP A 63 -5.17 5.89 15.26
CA TRP A 63 -5.75 6.09 16.59
C TRP A 63 -7.29 6.23 16.58
N ARG A 64 -7.88 6.90 15.59
CA ARG A 64 -9.33 7.03 15.46
C ARG A 64 -10.02 5.69 15.23
N ASN A 65 -9.39 4.81 14.43
CA ASN A 65 -9.90 3.47 14.18
C ASN A 65 -9.86 2.63 15.46
N ARG A 66 -8.77 2.75 16.24
CA ARG A 66 -8.67 2.09 17.55
C ARG A 66 -9.78 2.55 18.51
N LEU A 67 -10.05 3.85 18.58
CA LEU A 67 -11.15 4.36 19.43
C LEU A 67 -12.51 3.83 18.96
N ARG A 68 -12.76 3.76 17.66
CA ARG A 68 -14.01 3.17 17.15
C ARG A 68 -14.15 1.70 17.51
N LEU A 69 -13.08 0.92 17.36
CA LEU A 69 -13.06 -0.50 17.75
C LEU A 69 -13.31 -0.67 19.25
N LEU A 70 -12.79 0.21 20.11
CA LEU A 70 -13.08 0.19 21.54
C LEU A 70 -14.56 0.44 21.87
N THR A 71 -15.29 1.16 21.01
CA THR A 71 -16.75 1.32 21.12
C THR A 71 -17.55 0.16 20.53
N GLY A 72 -16.89 -0.91 20.07
CA GLY A 72 -17.53 -2.08 19.45
C GLY A 72 -18.02 -1.83 18.01
N ARG A 73 -17.51 -0.81 17.31
CA ARG A 73 -17.93 -0.47 15.95
C ARG A 73 -16.77 -0.55 14.97
N MET A 74 -17.04 -1.03 13.75
CA MET A 74 -16.06 -1.01 12.68
C MET A 74 -15.72 0.43 12.25
N PRO A 75 -14.44 0.71 11.97
CA PRO A 75 -14.01 2.03 11.52
C PRO A 75 -14.60 2.38 10.15
N VAL A 76 -15.14 3.59 10.04
CA VAL A 76 -15.46 4.24 8.78
C VAL A 76 -14.82 5.62 8.84
N THR A 77 -13.81 5.86 8.02
CA THR A 77 -13.00 7.09 8.00
C THR A 77 -12.75 7.54 6.57
N LYS A 78 -12.08 8.68 6.40
CA LYS A 78 -11.73 9.18 5.06
C LYS A 78 -10.87 8.20 4.26
N ASP A 79 -9.97 7.49 4.92
CA ASP A 79 -9.08 6.50 4.28
C ASP A 79 -9.70 5.09 4.22
N LEU A 80 -10.77 4.85 4.98
CA LEU A 80 -11.58 3.63 4.98
C LEU A 80 -13.07 4.02 4.87
N PRO A 81 -13.52 4.55 3.71
CA PRO A 81 -14.84 5.18 3.58
C PRO A 81 -15.99 4.20 3.42
N TYR A 82 -15.73 2.91 3.46
CA TYR A 82 -16.71 1.85 3.18
C TYR A 82 -17.32 1.27 4.44
N SER A 83 -18.60 0.91 4.37
CA SER A 83 -19.22 0.04 5.36
C SER A 83 -18.61 -1.36 5.29
N TRP A 84 -18.65 -2.11 6.40
CA TRP A 84 -18.03 -3.44 6.47
C TRP A 84 -18.57 -4.43 5.43
N TYR A 85 -19.81 -4.27 4.98
CA TYR A 85 -20.48 -5.14 3.99
C TYR A 85 -20.29 -4.67 2.53
N ASP A 86 -19.72 -3.47 2.30
CA ASP A 86 -19.57 -2.87 0.97
C ASP A 86 -18.12 -2.45 0.70
N SER A 87 -17.19 -3.03 1.44
CA SER A 87 -15.77 -2.70 1.33
C SER A 87 -15.11 -3.53 0.23
N PRO A 88 -14.38 -2.91 -0.71
CA PRO A 88 -13.51 -3.62 -1.64
C PRO A 88 -12.23 -4.12 -0.97
N ASN A 89 -11.94 -3.68 0.26
CA ASN A 89 -10.71 -4.04 0.96
C ASN A 89 -10.79 -5.48 1.45
N LEU A 90 -9.87 -6.31 0.97
CA LEU A 90 -9.69 -7.70 1.39
C LEU A 90 -8.72 -7.82 2.57
N HIS A 91 -7.80 -6.87 2.70
CA HIS A 91 -6.74 -6.88 3.71
C HIS A 91 -6.73 -5.58 4.50
N PHE A 92 -6.62 -5.74 5.82
CA PHE A 92 -6.40 -4.65 6.76
C PHE A 92 -5.03 -4.82 7.39
N THR A 93 -4.23 -3.76 7.41
CA THR A 93 -2.86 -3.85 7.92
C THR A 93 -2.48 -2.60 8.70
N SER A 94 -1.40 -2.73 9.47
CA SER A 94 -0.71 -1.62 10.11
C SER A 94 0.57 -1.28 9.37
N LEU A 95 1.11 -0.08 9.57
CA LEU A 95 2.42 0.27 9.01
C LEU A 95 3.52 -0.62 9.59
N LYS A 96 3.36 -1.06 10.84
CA LYS A 96 4.30 -1.94 11.52
C LYS A 96 4.34 -3.35 10.91
N ASP A 97 3.22 -3.85 10.38
CA ASP A 97 3.13 -5.19 9.80
C ASP A 97 3.64 -5.24 8.34
N LEU A 98 3.70 -4.11 7.66
CA LEU A 98 4.20 -4.03 6.28
C LEU A 98 5.71 -4.24 6.18
N SER A 99 6.50 -3.68 7.10
CA SER A 99 7.96 -3.80 7.06
C SER A 99 8.46 -5.25 7.10
N PRO A 100 7.97 -6.14 7.98
CA PRO A 100 8.30 -7.56 7.94
C PRO A 100 7.87 -8.27 6.65
N LEU A 101 6.75 -7.88 6.05
CA LEU A 101 6.31 -8.42 4.77
C LEU A 101 7.30 -8.07 3.67
N PHE A 102 7.69 -6.79 3.56
CA PHE A 102 8.66 -6.35 2.56
C PHE A 102 10.00 -7.07 2.73
N ALA A 103 10.53 -7.15 3.95
CA ALA A 103 11.77 -7.86 4.22
C ALA A 103 11.71 -9.35 3.81
N ARG A 104 10.59 -10.03 4.11
CA ARG A 104 10.39 -11.45 3.71
C ARG A 104 10.33 -11.64 2.19
N LEU A 105 9.90 -10.62 1.46
CA LEU A 105 9.85 -10.62 -0.01
C LEU A 105 11.17 -10.18 -0.67
N GLY A 106 12.21 -9.87 0.12
CA GLY A 106 13.46 -9.35 -0.39
C GLY A 106 13.35 -7.91 -0.92
N LEU A 107 12.42 -7.13 -0.36
CA LEU A 107 12.21 -5.73 -0.71
C LEU A 107 12.78 -4.85 0.40
N GLU A 108 13.71 -3.97 0.05
CA GLU A 108 14.25 -2.98 0.97
C GLU A 108 13.38 -1.73 0.97
N VAL A 109 13.03 -1.23 2.16
CA VAL A 109 12.34 0.06 2.31
C VAL A 109 13.37 1.18 2.26
N GLU A 110 13.52 1.80 1.09
CA GLU A 110 14.42 2.94 0.89
C GLU A 110 13.89 4.19 1.63
N ARG A 111 12.55 4.35 1.63
CA ARG A 111 11.88 5.47 2.30
C ARG A 111 10.45 5.12 2.68
N CYS A 112 10.03 5.54 3.89
CA CYS A 112 8.65 5.55 4.32
C CYS A 112 8.22 6.99 4.63
N ILE A 113 7.10 7.42 4.06
CA ILE A 113 6.51 8.75 4.28
C ILE A 113 5.13 8.54 4.89
N PRO A 114 4.99 8.65 6.23
CA PRO A 114 3.69 8.59 6.87
C PRO A 114 2.90 9.87 6.59
N LEU A 115 1.61 9.73 6.31
CA LEU A 115 0.72 10.82 5.93
C LEU A 115 -0.43 10.93 6.94
N ASN A 116 -0.85 12.15 7.24
CA ASN A 116 -2.07 12.40 8.00
C ASN A 116 -3.32 12.32 7.10
N GLU A 117 -4.52 12.47 7.67
CA GLU A 117 -5.80 12.44 6.94
C GLU A 117 -5.94 13.54 5.85
N SER A 118 -5.12 14.59 5.91
CA SER A 118 -5.05 15.64 4.88
C SER A 118 -4.01 15.34 3.79
N GLY A 119 -3.34 14.19 3.84
CA GLY A 119 -2.28 13.81 2.91
C GLY A 119 -0.95 14.54 3.13
N ARG A 120 -0.77 15.19 4.29
CA ARG A 120 0.50 15.88 4.62
C ARG A 120 1.45 14.94 5.34
N PRO A 121 2.75 14.98 5.02
CA PRO A 121 3.76 14.19 5.71
C PRO A 121 3.82 14.49 7.21
N LEU A 122 3.91 13.43 7.99
CA LEU A 122 4.15 13.51 9.43
C LEU A 122 5.64 13.36 9.72
N ARG A 123 6.16 14.24 10.57
CA ARG A 123 7.52 14.13 11.12
C ARG A 123 7.46 13.41 12.47
N THR A 124 7.47 12.09 12.42
CA THR A 124 7.39 11.24 13.62
C THR A 124 8.22 9.98 13.41
N GLY A 125 8.71 9.38 14.51
CA GLY A 125 9.34 8.07 14.46
C GLY A 125 8.33 6.96 14.13
N GLU A 126 8.81 5.76 13.85
CA GLU A 126 7.98 4.61 13.41
C GLU A 126 6.81 4.31 14.36
N TRP A 127 7.04 4.39 15.67
CA TRP A 127 6.00 4.12 16.66
C TRP A 127 4.89 5.18 16.61
N GLY A 128 5.26 6.45 16.52
CA GLY A 128 4.30 7.55 16.37
C GLY A 128 3.58 7.49 15.03
N ALA A 129 4.27 7.11 13.95
CA ALA A 129 3.67 6.93 12.63
C ALA A 129 2.56 5.87 12.66
N ASN A 130 2.80 4.71 13.28
CA ASN A 130 1.80 3.65 13.36
C ASN A 130 0.52 4.04 14.12
N LEU A 131 0.60 5.02 15.01
CA LEU A 131 -0.54 5.55 15.75
C LEU A 131 -1.22 6.74 15.05
N LEU A 132 -0.44 7.67 14.52
CA LEU A 132 -0.91 8.98 14.06
C LEU A 132 -1.11 9.08 12.55
N ALA A 133 -0.42 8.26 11.75
CA ALA A 133 -0.60 8.27 10.31
C ALA A 133 -1.87 7.53 9.89
N SER A 134 -2.66 8.13 9.01
CA SER A 134 -3.83 7.51 8.39
C SER A 134 -3.45 6.61 7.20
N SER A 135 -2.31 6.90 6.58
CA SER A 135 -1.73 6.14 5.48
C SER A 135 -0.22 6.35 5.42
N ALA A 136 0.47 5.56 4.60
CA ALA A 136 1.88 5.80 4.30
C ALA A 136 2.20 5.49 2.84
N VAL A 137 3.26 6.12 2.34
CA VAL A 137 3.86 5.84 1.04
C VAL A 137 5.24 5.26 1.27
N TYR A 138 5.50 4.12 0.66
CA TYR A 138 6.77 3.41 0.71
C TYR A 138 7.47 3.49 -0.64
N LEU A 139 8.74 3.86 -0.64
CA LEU A 139 9.66 3.64 -1.74
C LEU A 139 10.42 2.35 -1.45
N LEU A 140 10.25 1.38 -2.32
CA LEU A 140 10.81 0.05 -2.21
C LEU A 140 11.87 -0.15 -3.31
N GLN A 141 12.94 -0.84 -2.95
CA GLN A 141 13.94 -1.33 -3.89
C GLN A 141 14.00 -2.86 -3.81
N GLY A 142 14.02 -3.52 -4.97
CA GLY A 142 14.23 -4.95 -5.04
C GLY A 142 15.70 -5.27 -4.68
N MET A 143 15.91 -6.18 -3.73
CA MET A 143 17.24 -6.77 -3.53
C MET A 143 17.50 -7.71 -4.72
N ARG A 144 18.49 -7.37 -5.53
CA ARG A 144 18.99 -8.21 -6.65
C ARG A 144 19.93 -9.28 -6.12
#